data_a138b0840b8c9d00874a9c83c19c6f94
#
_entry.id   a138b0840b8c9d00874a9c83c19c6f94
#
_cell.length_a   1.000
_cell.length_b   1.000
_cell.length_c   1.000
_cell.angle_alpha   90.00
_cell.angle_beta   90.00
_cell.angle_gamma   90.00
#
_symmetry.space_group_name_H-M   'P 1'
#
loop_
_entity.id
_entity.type
_entity.pdbx_description
1 polymer ?
#
loop_
_entity_poly.entity_id
_entity_poly.type
_entity_poly.pdbx_seq_one_letter_code
_entity_poly.pdbx_strand_id
1 'polypeptide(L)'
;MPTRRVGRSIGRRKNMRTRFLKGCFGGFLLVICAASPLRVARAADESCDRACLEGMIDQYLAAMTAHDPSRLPLAKDIKFTEDGVQLQLGDALWATAGSLGTYKLVFAEPEAGSVAAYAVVQENGSGALLMVRLKVVKRRITEIETLVARKPTTSILNTDNLTEPHPIFLETVPEGDRPSRQEMVSTVGKYFDGIEQGNGDIVPFDAECVRIENGIQTCPGSASSPLGALSCGAQLSTKIFTYIQSVNPRRFPIVDRERGLVLAIVRFNHPGTQQTVEVPGRGKMTMGRYSQWPNSTQIAELFKIKDRKIREITAVIVTAAYRAPMGWE
;
A
#
# COMPACT_ATOMS: atom_id res chain seq x y z
N MET A 1 4.19 -52.15 -35.87
CA MET A 1 5.00 -52.92 -36.85
C MET A 1 5.56 -51.97 -37.91
N PRO A 2 6.83 -52.10 -38.39
CA PRO A 2 8.05 -52.55 -37.74
C PRO A 2 9.15 -51.45 -37.74
N THR A 3 10.00 -51.39 -36.74
CA THR A 3 11.40 -51.86 -36.58
C THR A 3 12.40 -51.66 -37.73
N ARG A 4 13.54 -51.03 -37.37
CA ARG A 4 14.95 -51.42 -37.67
C ARG A 4 15.87 -50.25 -37.29
N ARG A 5 16.72 -50.36 -36.29
CA ARG A 5 18.03 -51.03 -36.04
C ARG A 5 19.16 -50.61 -37.01
N VAL A 6 20.16 -50.03 -36.43
CA VAL A 6 21.55 -50.48 -36.14
C VAL A 6 22.60 -49.96 -37.12
N GLY A 7 23.72 -49.50 -36.59
CA GLY A 7 25.00 -49.26 -37.24
C GLY A 7 26.07 -48.66 -36.36
N ARG A 8 26.79 -49.51 -35.59
CA ARG A 8 28.09 -49.23 -34.94
C ARG A 8 29.19 -49.18 -35.99
N SER A 9 30.24 -48.40 -35.81
CA SER A 9 31.58 -48.76 -36.29
C SER A 9 32.68 -48.12 -35.42
N ILE A 10 33.58 -48.99 -35.07
CA ILE A 10 34.77 -48.92 -34.21
C ILE A 10 36.01 -48.73 -35.09
N GLY A 11 37.04 -48.09 -34.58
CA GLY A 11 38.42 -48.27 -35.06
C GLY A 11 39.24 -46.99 -35.03
N ARG A 12 40.42 -46.90 -34.59
CA ARG A 12 41.47 -47.75 -34.03
C ARG A 12 42.66 -46.84 -33.76
N ARG A 13 43.35 -47.11 -32.67
CA ARG A 13 44.64 -46.51 -32.21
C ARG A 13 45.73 -46.61 -33.28
N LYS A 14 46.70 -45.67 -33.22
CA LYS A 14 48.14 -45.97 -33.36
C LYS A 14 49.01 -45.01 -32.60
N ASN A 15 49.84 -45.60 -31.72
CA ASN A 15 51.04 -45.04 -31.09
C ASN A 15 52.17 -44.91 -32.10
N MET A 16 53.11 -44.00 -31.88
CA MET A 16 54.56 -44.28 -31.94
C MET A 16 55.39 -43.00 -31.56
N ARG A 17 56.06 -43.09 -30.41
CA ARG A 17 57.52 -43.06 -30.05
C ARG A 17 58.34 -41.85 -30.51
N THR A 18 58.73 -41.14 -29.51
CA THR A 18 60.12 -40.74 -29.03
C THR A 18 61.20 -40.43 -30.08
N ARG A 19 61.81 -39.23 -29.89
CA ARG A 19 63.29 -39.12 -29.81
C ARG A 19 63.72 -37.78 -29.16
N PHE A 20 64.66 -37.90 -28.24
CA PHE A 20 65.45 -36.89 -27.54
C PHE A 20 66.31 -36.05 -28.52
N LEU A 21 66.53 -34.76 -28.21
CA LEU A 21 67.87 -34.16 -28.23
C LEU A 21 67.95 -32.93 -27.33
N LYS A 22 69.08 -32.86 -26.61
CA LYS A 22 69.49 -31.82 -25.66
C LYS A 22 69.98 -30.56 -26.38
N GLY A 23 69.74 -29.40 -25.78
CA GLY A 23 70.41 -28.18 -26.16
C GLY A 23 70.11 -27.08 -25.14
N CYS A 24 71.10 -26.81 -24.28
CA CYS A 24 71.10 -25.69 -23.35
C CYS A 24 71.23 -24.36 -24.11
N PHE A 25 70.44 -23.35 -23.71
CA PHE A 25 70.97 -21.97 -23.59
C PHE A 25 69.99 -21.16 -22.72
N GLY A 26 70.54 -20.50 -21.67
CA GLY A 26 69.79 -19.68 -20.75
C GLY A 26 69.32 -18.38 -21.35
N GLY A 27 68.10 -18.06 -21.02
CA GLY A 27 67.52 -16.72 -21.23
C GLY A 27 66.55 -16.48 -20.11
N PHE A 28 66.95 -15.59 -19.19
CA PHE A 28 66.07 -15.13 -18.09
C PHE A 28 65.03 -14.22 -18.70
N LEU A 29 63.87 -14.77 -18.97
CA LEU A 29 62.69 -13.96 -19.34
C LEU A 29 61.99 -13.53 -18.06
N LEU A 30 62.10 -12.26 -17.71
CA LEU A 30 61.34 -11.61 -16.65
C LEU A 30 59.88 -11.54 -17.14
N VAL A 31 59.03 -12.46 -16.69
CA VAL A 31 57.58 -12.38 -16.86
C VAL A 31 57.05 -11.37 -15.88
N ILE A 32 56.86 -10.15 -16.35
CA ILE A 32 56.10 -9.09 -15.63
C ILE A 32 54.64 -9.55 -15.68
N CYS A 33 54.15 -10.24 -14.62
CA CYS A 33 52.72 -10.43 -14.39
C CYS A 33 52.08 -9.05 -14.11
N ALA A 34 51.53 -8.44 -15.14
CA ALA A 34 50.63 -7.33 -14.97
C ALA A 34 49.38 -7.82 -14.22
N ALA A 35 49.37 -7.61 -12.91
CA ALA A 35 48.17 -7.82 -12.08
C ALA A 35 47.14 -6.79 -12.52
N SER A 36 46.27 -7.16 -13.47
CA SER A 36 45.07 -6.38 -13.76
C SER A 36 44.21 -6.37 -12.50
N PRO A 37 43.84 -5.19 -11.95
CA PRO A 37 42.90 -5.16 -10.84
C PRO A 37 41.59 -5.77 -11.35
N LEU A 38 41.20 -6.92 -10.84
CA LEU A 38 39.85 -7.44 -10.92
C LEU A 38 38.95 -6.35 -10.32
N ARG A 39 38.30 -5.57 -11.19
CA ARG A 39 37.13 -4.76 -10.81
C ARG A 39 36.07 -5.76 -10.37
N VAL A 40 35.99 -6.00 -9.06
CA VAL A 40 34.80 -6.62 -8.45
C VAL A 40 33.67 -5.65 -8.81
N ALA A 41 32.92 -6.02 -9.82
CA ALA A 41 31.65 -5.36 -10.11
C ALA A 41 30.82 -5.53 -8.83
N ARG A 42 30.70 -4.47 -8.03
CA ARG A 42 29.82 -4.43 -6.88
C ARG A 42 28.45 -4.71 -7.47
N ALA A 43 27.87 -5.88 -7.12
CA ALA A 43 26.48 -6.16 -7.46
C ALA A 43 25.70 -4.92 -7.07
N ALA A 44 25.00 -4.33 -8.04
CA ALA A 44 24.16 -3.17 -7.78
C ALA A 44 23.25 -3.59 -6.62
N ASP A 45 23.24 -2.80 -5.55
CA ASP A 45 22.38 -3.06 -4.41
C ASP A 45 20.94 -3.13 -4.93
N GLU A 46 20.39 -4.35 -4.95
CA GLU A 46 19.02 -4.60 -5.44
C GLU A 46 17.97 -4.10 -4.44
N SER A 47 18.40 -3.61 -3.27
CA SER A 47 17.54 -3.01 -2.27
C SER A 47 17.03 -1.63 -2.73
N CYS A 48 15.88 -1.25 -2.22
CA CYS A 48 15.26 0.05 -2.46
C CYS A 48 14.96 0.66 -1.09
N ASP A 49 15.80 1.60 -0.68
CA ASP A 49 15.62 2.34 0.56
C ASP A 49 14.40 3.29 0.49
N ARG A 50 14.15 4.04 1.56
CA ARG A 50 13.03 4.98 1.63
C ARG A 50 13.03 5.97 0.47
N ALA A 51 14.16 6.60 0.18
CA ALA A 51 14.24 7.59 -0.88
C ALA A 51 13.97 6.98 -2.27
N CYS A 52 14.48 5.76 -2.50
CA CYS A 52 14.20 5.00 -3.71
C CYS A 52 12.70 4.67 -3.83
N LEU A 53 12.05 4.22 -2.75
CA LEU A 53 10.62 3.87 -2.73
C LEU A 53 9.74 5.11 -2.93
N GLU A 54 10.01 6.20 -2.23
CA GLU A 54 9.28 7.47 -2.36
C GLU A 54 9.44 8.04 -3.78
N GLY A 55 10.65 7.95 -4.37
CA GLY A 55 10.89 8.31 -5.77
C GLY A 55 10.12 7.47 -6.79
N MET A 56 9.79 6.21 -6.47
CA MET A 56 8.92 5.39 -7.33
C MET A 56 7.46 5.85 -7.30
N ILE A 57 6.98 6.39 -6.19
CA ILE A 57 5.66 7.04 -6.13
C ILE A 57 5.65 8.27 -7.04
N ASP A 58 6.69 9.10 -7.02
CA ASP A 58 6.76 10.28 -7.88
C ASP A 58 6.79 9.90 -9.36
N GLN A 59 7.55 8.86 -9.71
CA GLN A 59 7.55 8.31 -11.07
C GLN A 59 6.17 7.76 -11.46
N TYR A 60 5.50 7.04 -10.55
CA TYR A 60 4.15 6.50 -10.81
C TYR A 60 3.15 7.61 -11.10
N LEU A 61 3.08 8.63 -10.25
CA LEU A 61 2.15 9.75 -10.41
C LEU A 61 2.42 10.53 -11.70
N ALA A 62 3.70 10.77 -12.03
CA ALA A 62 4.10 11.43 -13.28
C ALA A 62 3.79 10.59 -14.52
N ALA A 63 4.00 9.26 -14.46
CA ALA A 63 3.68 8.36 -15.56
C ALA A 63 2.17 8.26 -15.79
N MET A 64 1.38 8.21 -14.71
CA MET A 64 -0.08 8.15 -14.74
C MET A 64 -0.67 9.41 -15.41
N THR A 65 -0.24 10.62 -15.00
CA THR A 65 -0.72 11.86 -15.61
C THR A 65 -0.22 12.09 -17.04
N ALA A 66 0.86 11.40 -17.43
CA ALA A 66 1.32 11.37 -18.82
C ALA A 66 0.66 10.24 -19.65
N HIS A 67 -0.18 9.40 -19.04
CA HIS A 67 -0.80 8.21 -19.64
C HIS A 67 0.23 7.25 -20.28
N ASP A 68 1.43 7.15 -19.68
CA ASP A 68 2.54 6.40 -20.23
C ASP A 68 3.16 5.42 -19.22
N PRO A 69 2.60 4.19 -19.10
CA PRO A 69 3.14 3.16 -18.21
C PRO A 69 4.58 2.73 -18.52
N SER A 70 5.07 2.98 -19.75
CA SER A 70 6.42 2.58 -20.16
C SER A 70 7.53 3.32 -19.40
N ARG A 71 7.19 4.42 -18.75
CA ARG A 71 8.11 5.20 -17.90
C ARG A 71 8.42 4.52 -16.57
N LEU A 72 7.71 3.45 -16.22
CA LEU A 72 7.87 2.78 -14.93
C LEU A 72 8.79 1.56 -15.02
N PRO A 73 9.59 1.30 -13.98
CA PRO A 73 10.40 0.10 -13.88
C PRO A 73 9.53 -1.12 -13.48
N LEU A 74 8.65 -1.55 -14.36
CA LEU A 74 7.71 -2.63 -14.10
C LEU A 74 8.39 -4.00 -14.13
N ALA A 75 7.93 -4.92 -13.28
CA ALA A 75 8.18 -6.34 -13.42
C ALA A 75 7.38 -6.89 -14.63
N LYS A 76 7.79 -8.08 -15.13
CA LYS A 76 7.12 -8.72 -16.28
C LYS A 76 5.66 -9.06 -15.96
N ASP A 77 5.43 -9.61 -14.76
CA ASP A 77 4.13 -10.10 -14.32
C ASP A 77 3.59 -9.16 -13.21
N ILE A 78 3.30 -7.92 -13.61
CA ILE A 78 2.72 -6.93 -12.69
C ILE A 78 1.26 -7.24 -12.40
N LYS A 79 0.85 -7.11 -11.13
CA LYS A 79 -0.56 -7.10 -10.75
C LYS A 79 -1.02 -5.68 -10.47
N PHE A 80 -2.04 -5.22 -11.19
CA PHE A 80 -2.67 -3.91 -10.99
C PHE A 80 -4.15 -4.08 -10.63
N THR A 81 -4.62 -3.35 -9.60
CA THR A 81 -6.03 -3.27 -9.24
C THR A 81 -6.44 -1.83 -9.00
N GLU A 82 -7.67 -1.48 -9.38
CA GLU A 82 -8.36 -0.27 -8.91
C GLU A 82 -9.68 -0.68 -8.25
N ASP A 83 -9.94 -0.19 -7.05
CA ASP A 83 -11.15 -0.47 -6.25
C ASP A 83 -11.44 -1.97 -6.13
N GLY A 84 -10.39 -2.79 -6.00
CA GLY A 84 -10.47 -4.24 -5.87
C GLY A 84 -10.61 -5.01 -7.20
N VAL A 85 -10.76 -4.31 -8.32
CA VAL A 85 -10.88 -4.95 -9.64
C VAL A 85 -9.50 -5.04 -10.30
N GLN A 86 -9.11 -6.24 -10.73
CA GLN A 86 -7.87 -6.41 -11.49
C GLN A 86 -8.06 -5.89 -12.92
N LEU A 87 -7.14 -5.02 -13.34
CA LEU A 87 -7.18 -4.30 -14.62
C LEU A 87 -5.84 -4.38 -15.33
N GLN A 88 -5.81 -3.93 -16.59
CA GLN A 88 -4.55 -3.66 -17.28
C GLN A 88 -4.05 -2.27 -16.88
N LEU A 89 -2.74 -2.13 -16.68
CA LEU A 89 -2.16 -0.84 -16.39
C LEU A 89 -2.29 0.08 -17.61
N GLY A 90 -2.89 1.24 -17.40
CA GLY A 90 -3.34 2.14 -18.46
C GLY A 90 -4.85 2.35 -18.48
N ASP A 91 -5.61 1.43 -17.86
CA ASP A 91 -7.06 1.55 -17.71
C ASP A 91 -7.45 2.35 -16.45
N ALA A 92 -8.75 2.59 -16.27
CA ALA A 92 -9.38 3.27 -15.15
C ALA A 92 -8.80 4.69 -14.92
N LEU A 93 -8.35 5.05 -13.69
CA LEU A 93 -7.80 6.39 -13.43
C LEU A 93 -6.62 6.73 -14.35
N TRP A 94 -5.83 5.74 -14.78
CA TRP A 94 -4.74 5.94 -15.74
C TRP A 94 -5.21 6.54 -17.07
N ALA A 95 -6.40 6.17 -17.53
CA ALA A 95 -6.98 6.68 -18.78
C ALA A 95 -7.61 8.07 -18.64
N THR A 96 -7.93 8.50 -17.41
CA THR A 96 -8.76 9.69 -17.15
C THR A 96 -8.10 10.76 -16.30
N ALA A 97 -6.95 10.46 -15.68
CA ALA A 97 -6.19 11.39 -14.86
C ALA A 97 -5.68 12.58 -15.69
N GLY A 98 -6.03 13.81 -15.30
CA GLY A 98 -5.55 15.03 -15.96
C GLY A 98 -4.28 15.57 -15.32
N SER A 99 -4.35 16.00 -14.06
CA SER A 99 -3.22 16.59 -13.34
C SER A 99 -3.25 16.22 -11.86
N LEU A 100 -2.12 16.42 -11.18
CA LEU A 100 -2.05 16.29 -9.73
C LEU A 100 -2.54 17.58 -9.06
N GLY A 101 -3.22 17.43 -7.92
CA GLY A 101 -3.41 18.51 -6.96
C GLY A 101 -2.15 18.75 -6.13
N THR A 102 -2.26 19.62 -5.12
CA THR A 102 -1.14 19.96 -4.22
C THR A 102 -0.94 18.93 -3.11
N TYR A 103 -2.02 18.25 -2.71
CA TYR A 103 -1.96 17.25 -1.64
C TYR A 103 -1.26 15.96 -2.09
N LYS A 104 -0.21 15.60 -1.36
CA LYS A 104 0.49 14.33 -1.50
C LYS A 104 1.09 13.92 -0.15
N LEU A 105 0.65 12.79 0.41
CA LEU A 105 1.19 12.17 1.62
C LEU A 105 1.82 10.83 1.25
N VAL A 106 3.14 10.71 1.33
CA VAL A 106 3.89 9.48 1.01
C VAL A 106 4.40 8.82 2.28
N PHE A 107 4.33 7.50 2.37
CA PHE A 107 4.84 6.69 3.48
C PHE A 107 5.32 5.33 2.99
N ALA A 108 6.32 4.77 3.67
CA ALA A 108 7.01 3.56 3.19
C ALA A 108 7.44 2.63 4.33
N GLU A 109 7.48 1.34 4.02
CA GLU A 109 8.13 0.29 4.82
C GLU A 109 9.27 -0.32 3.97
N PRO A 110 10.51 0.21 4.08
CA PRO A 110 11.64 -0.24 3.27
C PRO A 110 11.95 -1.73 3.45
N GLU A 111 11.83 -2.25 4.66
CA GLU A 111 12.07 -3.66 4.98
C GLU A 111 11.09 -4.58 4.23
N ALA A 112 9.86 -4.10 3.97
CA ALA A 112 8.88 -4.82 3.19
C ALA A 112 8.96 -4.47 1.69
N GLY A 113 9.79 -3.51 1.28
CA GLY A 113 9.79 -3.00 -0.10
C GLY A 113 8.42 -2.47 -0.52
N SER A 114 7.69 -1.83 0.39
CA SER A 114 6.34 -1.32 0.15
C SER A 114 6.29 0.19 0.37
N VAL A 115 5.59 0.90 -0.51
CA VAL A 115 5.38 2.34 -0.42
C VAL A 115 3.96 2.67 -0.85
N ALA A 116 3.37 3.69 -0.25
CA ALA A 116 2.08 4.19 -0.69
C ALA A 116 2.02 5.72 -0.63
N ALA A 117 1.04 6.25 -1.34
CA ALA A 117 0.70 7.66 -1.26
C ALA A 117 -0.81 7.87 -1.25
N TYR A 118 -1.24 8.91 -0.55
CA TYR A 118 -2.52 9.57 -0.79
C TYR A 118 -2.25 10.83 -1.61
N ALA A 119 -3.01 11.05 -2.65
CA ALA A 119 -2.86 12.22 -3.52
C ALA A 119 -4.21 12.68 -4.06
N VAL A 120 -4.36 13.99 -4.26
CA VAL A 120 -5.48 14.55 -5.03
C VAL A 120 -5.10 14.53 -6.50
N VAL A 121 -6.00 14.00 -7.32
CA VAL A 121 -5.87 13.93 -8.78
C VAL A 121 -7.06 14.62 -9.41
N GLN A 122 -6.84 15.44 -10.42
CA GLN A 122 -7.92 16.00 -11.24
C GLN A 122 -8.33 14.96 -12.28
N GLU A 123 -9.56 14.51 -12.24
CA GLU A 123 -10.14 13.56 -13.16
C GLU A 123 -11.38 14.19 -13.83
N ASN A 124 -11.35 14.37 -15.14
CA ASN A 124 -12.46 14.98 -15.90
C ASN A 124 -12.97 16.31 -15.30
N GLY A 125 -12.07 17.15 -14.81
CA GLY A 125 -12.40 18.45 -14.21
C GLY A 125 -12.93 18.39 -12.78
N SER A 126 -12.87 17.24 -12.11
CA SER A 126 -13.26 17.06 -10.71
C SER A 126 -12.10 16.47 -9.90
N GLY A 127 -11.98 16.90 -8.65
CA GLY A 127 -11.00 16.30 -7.72
C GLY A 127 -11.42 14.88 -7.32
N ALA A 128 -10.49 13.93 -7.45
CA ALA A 128 -10.57 12.59 -6.91
C ALA A 128 -9.47 12.40 -5.86
N LEU A 129 -9.73 11.60 -4.82
CA LEU A 129 -8.72 11.23 -3.83
C LEU A 129 -8.23 9.82 -4.12
N LEU A 130 -6.96 9.73 -4.50
CA LEU A 130 -6.24 8.49 -4.80
C LEU A 130 -5.49 8.01 -3.56
N MET A 131 -5.64 6.73 -3.24
CA MET A 131 -4.62 5.94 -2.55
C MET A 131 -3.93 5.04 -3.58
N VAL A 132 -2.61 5.04 -3.62
CA VAL A 132 -1.81 4.11 -4.40
C VAL A 132 -0.80 3.42 -3.51
N ARG A 133 -0.71 2.09 -3.58
CA ARG A 133 0.32 1.27 -2.97
C ARG A 133 1.14 0.57 -4.05
N LEU A 134 2.45 0.64 -3.92
CA LEU A 134 3.40 -0.09 -4.76
C LEU A 134 4.14 -1.14 -3.92
N LYS A 135 4.31 -2.33 -4.46
CA LYS A 135 5.27 -3.33 -3.99
C LYS A 135 6.46 -3.32 -4.93
N VAL A 136 7.64 -3.18 -4.34
CA VAL A 136 8.91 -3.10 -5.06
C VAL A 136 9.80 -4.28 -4.68
N VAL A 137 10.25 -5.03 -5.67
CA VAL A 137 11.19 -6.15 -5.51
C VAL A 137 12.31 -5.93 -6.52
N LYS A 138 13.57 -5.94 -6.05
CA LYS A 138 14.74 -5.72 -6.90
C LYS A 138 14.61 -4.46 -7.77
N ARG A 139 14.17 -3.36 -7.15
CA ARG A 139 13.95 -2.05 -7.79
C ARG A 139 12.93 -2.08 -8.96
N ARG A 140 12.04 -3.09 -8.99
CA ARG A 140 10.95 -3.18 -9.96
C ARG A 140 9.61 -3.23 -9.25
N ILE A 141 8.62 -2.55 -9.80
CA ILE A 141 7.25 -2.55 -9.30
C ILE A 141 6.61 -3.88 -9.70
N THR A 142 6.20 -4.67 -8.72
CA THR A 142 5.53 -5.97 -8.91
C THR A 142 4.04 -5.91 -8.66
N GLU A 143 3.60 -4.94 -7.82
CA GLU A 143 2.19 -4.77 -7.48
C GLU A 143 1.84 -3.29 -7.47
N ILE A 144 0.68 -2.97 -8.01
CA ILE A 144 0.02 -1.66 -7.91
C ILE A 144 -1.40 -1.89 -7.41
N GLU A 145 -1.74 -1.30 -6.27
CA GLU A 145 -3.09 -1.34 -5.71
C GLU A 145 -3.58 0.08 -5.50
N THR A 146 -4.73 0.41 -6.07
CA THR A 146 -5.31 1.74 -5.94
C THR A 146 -6.74 1.68 -5.41
N LEU A 147 -7.10 2.68 -4.59
CA LEU A 147 -8.47 3.04 -4.26
C LEU A 147 -8.68 4.49 -4.67
N VAL A 148 -9.77 4.77 -5.37
CA VAL A 148 -10.04 6.10 -5.92
C VAL A 148 -11.43 6.59 -5.50
N ALA A 149 -11.46 7.50 -4.54
CA ALA A 149 -12.71 8.12 -4.12
C ALA A 149 -13.11 9.23 -5.09
N ARG A 150 -14.28 9.07 -5.70
CA ARG A 150 -14.90 9.98 -6.68
C ARG A 150 -16.25 10.47 -6.19
N LYS A 151 -16.61 11.74 -6.43
CA LYS A 151 -17.93 12.30 -6.02
C LYS A 151 -19.13 11.42 -6.42
N PRO A 152 -19.20 10.85 -7.63
CA PRO A 152 -20.34 10.02 -8.00
C PRO A 152 -20.43 8.68 -7.26
N THR A 153 -19.31 8.15 -6.73
CA THR A 153 -19.21 6.80 -6.18
C THR A 153 -19.09 6.76 -4.66
N THR A 154 -18.92 7.91 -4.01
CA THR A 154 -18.87 8.01 -2.54
C THR A 154 -19.83 9.08 -2.03
N SER A 155 -20.39 8.86 -0.85
CA SER A 155 -21.30 9.82 -0.21
C SER A 155 -20.57 10.98 0.45
N ILE A 156 -19.29 10.82 0.75
CA ILE A 156 -18.45 11.83 1.39
C ILE A 156 -17.17 12.00 0.59
N LEU A 157 -16.90 13.20 0.11
CA LEU A 157 -15.61 13.58 -0.49
C LEU A 157 -15.49 15.09 -0.52
N ASN A 158 -14.41 15.61 0.04
CA ASN A 158 -14.02 17.00 -0.10
C ASN A 158 -12.52 17.12 -0.36
N THR A 159 -12.15 17.16 -1.63
CA THR A 159 -10.74 17.32 -2.05
C THR A 159 -10.21 18.73 -1.84
N ASP A 160 -11.08 19.73 -1.70
CA ASP A 160 -10.69 21.13 -1.52
C ASP A 160 -10.07 21.38 -0.12
N ASN A 161 -10.41 20.53 0.85
CA ASN A 161 -9.79 20.54 2.18
C ASN A 161 -8.40 19.91 2.19
N LEU A 162 -8.02 19.18 1.13
CA LEU A 162 -6.76 18.47 1.04
C LEU A 162 -5.75 19.29 0.23
N THR A 163 -5.03 20.19 0.91
CA THR A 163 -4.01 21.04 0.31
C THR A 163 -2.59 20.57 0.63
N GLU A 164 -2.39 20.13 1.86
CA GLU A 164 -1.13 19.57 2.37
C GLU A 164 -1.40 18.51 3.44
N PRO A 165 -0.49 17.55 3.66
CA PRO A 165 -0.60 16.61 4.76
C PRO A 165 -0.52 17.30 6.13
N HIS A 166 -1.29 16.80 7.10
CA HIS A 166 -1.11 17.26 8.48
C HIS A 166 0.32 16.96 8.95
N PRO A 167 1.01 17.92 9.58
CA PRO A 167 2.42 17.78 9.95
C PRO A 167 2.73 16.54 10.80
N ILE A 168 1.77 16.08 11.58
CA ILE A 168 1.92 14.91 12.47
C ILE A 168 2.27 13.62 11.69
N PHE A 169 1.81 13.46 10.44
CA PHE A 169 2.17 12.31 9.61
C PHE A 169 3.64 12.32 9.16
N LEU A 170 4.28 13.50 9.20
CA LEU A 170 5.67 13.67 8.80
C LEU A 170 6.64 13.57 9.99
N GLU A 171 6.13 13.63 11.23
CA GLU A 171 6.94 13.47 12.45
C GLU A 171 7.56 12.07 12.52
N THR A 172 8.86 12.03 12.84
CA THR A 172 9.59 10.77 13.05
C THR A 172 9.59 10.35 14.51
N VAL A 173 9.60 9.04 14.74
CA VAL A 173 9.77 8.42 16.06
C VAL A 173 11.24 8.12 16.26
N PRO A 174 11.88 8.55 17.38
CA PRO A 174 13.25 8.21 17.70
C PRO A 174 13.46 6.68 17.65
N GLU A 175 14.61 6.22 17.19
CA GLU A 175 14.85 4.80 16.92
C GLU A 175 14.60 3.91 18.14
N GLY A 176 15.02 4.34 19.33
CA GLY A 176 14.82 3.61 20.60
C GLY A 176 13.36 3.51 21.06
N ASP A 177 12.49 4.40 20.57
CA ASP A 177 11.08 4.49 20.96
C ASP A 177 10.14 3.85 19.94
N ARG A 178 10.66 3.39 18.79
CA ARG A 178 9.86 2.80 17.71
C ARG A 178 9.20 1.50 18.16
N PRO A 179 7.86 1.42 18.21
CA PRO A 179 7.18 0.16 18.49
C PRO A 179 7.53 -0.91 17.45
N SER A 180 7.41 -2.17 17.80
CA SER A 180 7.52 -3.25 16.84
C SER A 180 6.37 -3.21 15.83
N ARG A 181 6.59 -3.81 14.64
CA ARG A 181 5.54 -3.97 13.63
C ARG A 181 4.29 -4.63 14.20
N GLN A 182 4.48 -5.68 15.02
CA GLN A 182 3.38 -6.43 15.63
C GLN A 182 2.57 -5.59 16.62
N GLU A 183 3.21 -4.78 17.46
CA GLU A 183 2.53 -3.88 18.39
C GLU A 183 1.69 -2.84 17.65
N MET A 184 2.24 -2.25 16.57
CA MET A 184 1.53 -1.26 15.77
C MET A 184 0.30 -1.87 15.08
N VAL A 185 0.45 -3.05 14.47
CA VAL A 185 -0.67 -3.79 13.85
C VAL A 185 -1.73 -4.16 14.90
N SER A 186 -1.32 -4.62 16.08
CA SER A 186 -2.25 -4.93 17.19
C SER A 186 -3.01 -3.70 17.66
N THR A 187 -2.34 -2.55 17.76
CA THR A 187 -2.98 -1.27 18.13
C THR A 187 -4.08 -0.90 17.15
N VAL A 188 -3.80 -0.99 15.83
CA VAL A 188 -4.79 -0.71 14.78
C VAL A 188 -5.86 -1.78 14.72
N GLY A 189 -5.52 -3.06 14.97
CA GLY A 189 -6.50 -4.14 15.05
C GLY A 189 -7.62 -3.85 16.06
N LYS A 190 -7.27 -3.31 17.24
CA LYS A 190 -8.25 -2.93 18.26
C LYS A 190 -9.24 -1.85 17.81
N TYR A 191 -8.84 -0.98 16.89
CA TYR A 191 -9.76 0.01 16.31
C TYR A 191 -10.91 -0.68 15.55
N PHE A 192 -10.60 -1.65 14.71
CA PHE A 192 -11.62 -2.41 14.00
C PHE A 192 -12.46 -3.28 14.92
N ASP A 193 -11.85 -3.86 15.97
CA ASP A 193 -12.59 -4.60 17.00
C ASP A 193 -13.56 -3.67 17.75
N GLY A 194 -13.11 -2.43 18.05
CA GLY A 194 -13.94 -1.42 18.69
C GLY A 194 -15.15 -1.00 17.82
N ILE A 195 -14.97 -0.92 16.50
CA ILE A 195 -16.07 -0.65 15.57
C ILE A 195 -17.09 -1.80 15.60
N GLU A 196 -16.63 -3.05 15.43
CA GLU A 196 -17.51 -4.23 15.41
C GLU A 196 -18.27 -4.44 16.73
N GLN A 197 -17.61 -4.13 17.85
CA GLN A 197 -18.20 -4.28 19.20
C GLN A 197 -19.01 -3.06 19.65
N GLY A 198 -18.91 -1.93 18.92
CA GLY A 198 -19.48 -0.66 19.38
C GLY A 198 -18.87 -0.22 20.73
N ASN A 199 -17.56 -0.42 20.91
CA ASN A 199 -16.86 -0.18 22.15
C ASN A 199 -15.54 0.56 21.90
N GLY A 200 -15.52 1.86 22.18
CA GLY A 200 -14.32 2.69 22.04
C GLY A 200 -13.31 2.52 23.17
N ASP A 201 -13.69 1.95 24.32
CA ASP A 201 -12.83 1.84 25.49
C ASP A 201 -11.70 0.80 25.29
N ILE A 202 -11.89 -0.15 24.40
CA ILE A 202 -10.85 -1.15 24.06
C ILE A 202 -9.80 -0.60 23.10
N VAL A 203 -10.06 0.56 22.49
CA VAL A 203 -9.18 1.16 21.49
C VAL A 203 -8.24 2.16 22.16
N PRO A 204 -6.93 2.03 22.01
CA PRO A 204 -5.98 2.95 22.60
C PRO A 204 -5.94 4.29 21.82
N PHE A 205 -7.02 5.06 21.89
CA PHE A 205 -7.06 6.41 21.32
C PHE A 205 -6.26 7.40 22.18
N ASP A 206 -5.58 8.31 21.49
CA ASP A 206 -5.14 9.55 22.11
C ASP A 206 -6.35 10.45 22.40
N ALA A 207 -6.26 11.27 23.47
CA ALA A 207 -7.35 12.18 23.83
C ALA A 207 -7.67 13.21 22.73
N GLU A 208 -6.65 13.58 21.96
CA GLU A 208 -6.76 14.50 20.84
C GLU A 208 -6.88 13.79 19.48
N CYS A 209 -7.35 12.54 19.47
CA CYS A 209 -7.48 11.79 18.23
C CYS A 209 -8.36 12.51 17.20
N VAL A 210 -7.84 12.63 15.96
CA VAL A 210 -8.57 13.18 14.81
C VAL A 210 -8.78 12.08 13.78
N ARG A 211 -9.97 12.05 13.14
CA ARG A 211 -10.24 11.17 12.01
C ARG A 211 -10.77 11.98 10.83
N ILE A 212 -10.12 11.77 9.68
CA ILE A 212 -10.45 12.42 8.41
C ILE A 212 -10.78 11.32 7.40
N GLU A 213 -11.95 11.39 6.81
CA GLU A 213 -12.45 10.43 5.83
C GLU A 213 -12.74 11.15 4.52
N ASN A 214 -12.06 10.77 3.44
CA ASN A 214 -12.18 11.41 2.11
C ASN A 214 -12.11 12.96 2.17
N GLY A 215 -11.20 13.51 3.00
CA GLY A 215 -10.99 14.95 3.16
C GLY A 215 -12.02 15.65 4.06
N ILE A 216 -12.87 14.92 4.77
CA ILE A 216 -13.84 15.45 5.72
C ILE A 216 -13.46 14.97 7.13
N GLN A 217 -13.27 15.90 8.07
CA GLN A 217 -13.05 15.55 9.47
C GLN A 217 -14.34 15.03 10.09
N THR A 218 -14.32 13.77 10.50
CA THR A 218 -15.46 13.04 11.07
C THR A 218 -15.34 12.79 12.57
N CYS A 219 -14.12 12.96 13.12
CA CYS A 219 -13.86 12.86 14.55
C CYS A 219 -12.73 13.81 15.01
N PRO A 220 -12.96 14.68 16.04
CA PRO A 220 -14.27 15.23 16.31
C PRO A 220 -14.79 15.91 15.05
N GLY A 221 -16.05 15.72 14.75
CA GLY A 221 -16.66 16.26 13.55
C GLY A 221 -17.29 17.63 13.77
N SER A 222 -18.13 18.07 12.83
CA SER A 222 -18.88 19.33 12.97
C SER A 222 -19.84 19.30 14.15
N ALA A 223 -19.92 20.39 14.90
CA ALA A 223 -20.87 20.54 16.01
C ALA A 223 -22.35 20.35 15.59
N SER A 224 -22.66 20.56 14.30
CA SER A 224 -23.98 20.30 13.72
C SER A 224 -24.28 18.82 13.47
N SER A 225 -23.24 17.96 13.48
CA SER A 225 -23.42 16.51 13.37
C SER A 225 -23.92 15.93 14.72
N PRO A 226 -24.80 14.93 14.70
CA PRO A 226 -25.22 14.23 15.92
C PRO A 226 -24.08 13.65 16.76
N LEU A 227 -22.94 13.36 16.12
CA LEU A 227 -21.75 12.83 16.78
C LEU A 227 -20.59 13.84 16.87
N GLY A 228 -20.78 15.06 16.34
CA GLY A 228 -19.69 15.97 15.99
C GLY A 228 -18.76 16.35 17.15
N ALA A 229 -19.29 16.58 18.34
CA ALA A 229 -18.50 16.99 19.51
C ALA A 229 -17.85 15.82 20.26
N LEU A 230 -18.14 14.56 19.86
CA LEU A 230 -17.63 13.38 20.57
C LEU A 230 -16.19 13.07 20.15
N SER A 231 -15.37 12.62 21.09
CA SER A 231 -14.05 12.04 20.80
C SER A 231 -14.20 10.74 19.98
N CYS A 232 -13.11 10.29 19.33
CA CYS A 232 -13.13 9.09 18.50
C CYS A 232 -13.59 7.84 19.27
N GLY A 233 -13.13 7.65 20.51
CA GLY A 233 -13.60 6.55 21.36
C GLY A 233 -15.07 6.69 21.74
N ALA A 234 -15.50 7.90 22.15
CA ALA A 234 -16.90 8.15 22.48
C ALA A 234 -17.84 7.92 21.29
N GLN A 235 -17.43 8.24 20.06
CA GLN A 235 -18.22 7.93 18.85
C GLN A 235 -18.43 6.43 18.70
N LEU A 236 -17.40 5.59 18.88
CA LEU A 236 -17.54 4.12 18.80
C LEU A 236 -18.48 3.61 19.91
N SER A 237 -18.34 4.10 21.14
CA SER A 237 -19.17 3.68 22.28
C SER A 237 -20.63 4.10 22.15
N THR A 238 -21.00 4.99 21.20
CA THR A 238 -22.41 5.27 20.88
C THR A 238 -23.12 4.11 20.17
N LYS A 239 -22.38 3.08 19.75
CA LYS A 239 -22.87 1.95 18.93
C LYS A 239 -23.44 2.34 17.57
N ILE A 240 -23.21 3.58 17.11
CA ILE A 240 -23.77 4.03 15.82
C ILE A 240 -23.20 3.23 14.63
N PHE A 241 -22.02 2.63 14.79
CA PHE A 241 -21.38 1.81 13.75
C PHE A 241 -21.80 0.33 13.75
N THR A 242 -22.74 -0.08 14.59
CA THR A 242 -23.18 -1.50 14.66
C THR A 242 -23.93 -1.98 13.41
N TYR A 243 -24.23 -1.07 12.46
CA TYR A 243 -24.69 -1.45 11.13
C TYR A 243 -23.57 -2.08 10.28
N ILE A 244 -22.32 -1.93 10.68
CA ILE A 244 -21.15 -2.62 10.08
C ILE A 244 -21.13 -4.04 10.69
N GLN A 245 -21.51 -5.02 9.89
CA GLN A 245 -21.57 -6.42 10.34
C GLN A 245 -20.21 -7.00 10.64
N SER A 246 -19.20 -6.64 9.82
CA SER A 246 -17.84 -7.12 9.97
C SER A 246 -16.84 -6.25 9.22
N VAL A 247 -15.62 -6.20 9.74
CA VAL A 247 -14.46 -5.61 9.08
C VAL A 247 -13.52 -6.74 8.67
N ASN A 248 -13.70 -7.25 7.44
CA ASN A 248 -12.97 -8.43 6.95
C ASN A 248 -12.98 -8.48 5.41
N PRO A 249 -11.82 -8.71 4.74
CA PRO A 249 -10.49 -8.92 5.32
C PRO A 249 -9.89 -7.65 5.92
N ARG A 250 -8.86 -7.83 6.79
CA ARG A 250 -8.01 -6.76 7.33
C ARG A 250 -6.58 -7.04 6.89
N ARG A 251 -6.00 -6.17 6.09
CA ARG A 251 -4.62 -6.26 5.61
C ARG A 251 -3.82 -5.07 6.09
N PHE A 252 -2.55 -5.27 6.42
CA PHE A 252 -1.63 -4.23 6.90
C PHE A 252 -0.38 -4.22 6.02
N PRO A 253 -0.48 -3.73 4.78
CA PRO A 253 0.58 -3.85 3.78
C PRO A 253 1.78 -2.93 4.03
N ILE A 254 1.64 -1.90 4.87
CA ILE A 254 2.72 -0.98 5.23
C ILE A 254 2.65 -0.66 6.72
N VAL A 255 3.79 -0.82 7.39
CA VAL A 255 4.03 -0.37 8.77
C VAL A 255 5.32 0.45 8.80
N ASP A 256 5.17 1.75 8.67
CA ASP A 256 6.28 2.70 8.72
C ASP A 256 6.64 3.01 10.18
N ARG A 257 7.56 2.23 10.74
CA ARG A 257 7.99 2.37 12.14
C ARG A 257 8.73 3.68 12.41
N GLU A 258 9.40 4.22 11.39
CA GLU A 258 10.12 5.48 11.51
C GLU A 258 9.17 6.66 11.71
N ARG A 259 8.03 6.67 11.01
CA ARG A 259 7.02 7.73 11.15
C ARG A 259 5.84 7.31 12.04
N GLY A 260 5.86 6.11 12.61
CA GLY A 260 4.76 5.62 13.44
C GLY A 260 3.45 5.47 12.66
N LEU A 261 3.52 5.01 11.39
CA LEU A 261 2.35 4.91 10.52
C LEU A 261 1.99 3.46 10.22
N VAL A 262 0.69 3.17 10.16
CA VAL A 262 0.16 1.88 9.71
C VAL A 262 -0.89 2.11 8.64
N LEU A 263 -0.68 1.57 7.45
CA LEU A 263 -1.73 1.46 6.44
C LEU A 263 -2.50 0.17 6.65
N ALA A 264 -3.80 0.29 6.90
CA ALA A 264 -4.73 -0.82 6.85
C ALA A 264 -5.57 -0.71 5.56
N ILE A 265 -5.69 -1.81 4.82
CA ILE A 265 -6.63 -1.92 3.70
C ILE A 265 -7.64 -2.98 4.09
N VAL A 266 -8.88 -2.53 4.26
CA VAL A 266 -9.95 -3.32 4.88
C VAL A 266 -11.26 -3.20 4.10
N ARG A 267 -12.17 -4.15 4.35
CA ARG A 267 -13.53 -4.09 3.83
C ARG A 267 -14.53 -4.08 4.97
N PHE A 268 -15.36 -3.03 5.01
CA PHE A 268 -16.51 -2.94 5.91
C PHE A 268 -17.72 -3.52 5.20
N ASN A 269 -18.39 -4.49 5.83
CA ASN A 269 -19.54 -5.17 5.26
C ASN A 269 -20.84 -4.66 5.88
N HIS A 270 -21.71 -4.11 5.07
CA HIS A 270 -23.00 -3.54 5.46
C HIS A 270 -24.11 -4.39 4.87
N PRO A 271 -24.79 -5.26 5.67
CA PRO A 271 -25.84 -6.14 5.15
C PRO A 271 -27.14 -5.40 4.78
N GLY A 272 -27.27 -4.13 5.14
CA GLY A 272 -28.46 -3.31 4.84
C GLY A 272 -29.69 -3.67 5.68
N THR A 273 -29.51 -4.40 6.77
CA THR A 273 -30.61 -4.89 7.60
C THR A 273 -30.97 -3.98 8.77
N GLN A 274 -30.08 -3.04 9.12
CA GLN A 274 -30.25 -2.14 10.26
C GLN A 274 -30.61 -0.73 9.80
N GLN A 275 -31.86 -0.38 9.89
CA GLN A 275 -32.40 0.92 9.46
C GLN A 275 -32.27 2.01 10.54
N THR A 276 -32.23 1.60 11.79
CA THR A 276 -32.15 2.49 12.95
C THR A 276 -31.22 1.93 14.00
N VAL A 277 -30.60 2.81 14.78
CA VAL A 277 -29.79 2.45 15.94
C VAL A 277 -30.24 3.26 17.14
N GLU A 278 -30.22 2.63 18.33
CA GLU A 278 -30.43 3.33 19.60
C GLU A 278 -29.10 3.90 20.09
N VAL A 279 -28.99 5.23 20.10
CA VAL A 279 -27.75 5.91 20.51
C VAL A 279 -27.92 6.37 21.96
N PRO A 280 -27.07 5.92 22.90
CA PRO A 280 -27.14 6.30 24.30
C PRO A 280 -27.20 7.83 24.47
N GLY A 281 -28.20 8.31 25.23
CA GLY A 281 -28.42 9.73 25.49
C GLY A 281 -28.98 10.53 24.32
N ARG A 282 -29.26 9.90 23.16
CA ARG A 282 -29.80 10.56 21.93
C ARG A 282 -31.02 9.88 21.36
N GLY A 283 -31.39 8.68 21.86
CA GLY A 283 -32.55 7.92 21.40
C GLY A 283 -32.34 7.28 20.03
N LYS A 284 -33.44 6.93 19.41
CA LYS A 284 -33.48 6.21 18.13
C LYS A 284 -33.08 7.12 16.97
N MET A 285 -32.03 6.77 16.27
CA MET A 285 -31.56 7.46 15.07
C MET A 285 -31.75 6.63 13.81
N THR A 286 -32.25 7.27 12.75
CA THR A 286 -32.31 6.63 11.42
C THR A 286 -30.93 6.61 10.82
N MET A 287 -30.52 5.45 10.35
CA MET A 287 -29.22 5.25 9.72
C MET A 287 -29.21 5.87 8.30
N GLY A 288 -28.05 6.32 7.93
CA GLY A 288 -27.84 6.86 6.59
C GLY A 288 -27.89 5.78 5.50
N ARG A 289 -27.66 6.23 4.29
CA ARG A 289 -27.77 5.47 3.05
C ARG A 289 -27.08 4.09 3.08
N TYR A 290 -25.92 3.98 3.72
CA TYR A 290 -25.13 2.73 3.77
C TYR A 290 -25.78 1.56 4.52
N SER A 291 -26.76 1.82 5.38
CA SER A 291 -27.43 0.79 6.15
C SER A 291 -28.78 0.36 5.54
N GLN A 292 -29.18 0.93 4.40
CA GLN A 292 -30.51 0.71 3.80
C GLN A 292 -30.55 -0.43 2.79
N TRP A 293 -29.40 -0.85 2.27
CA TRP A 293 -29.25 -2.00 1.36
C TRP A 293 -27.86 -2.65 1.50
N PRO A 294 -27.72 -3.92 1.09
CA PRO A 294 -26.43 -4.61 1.16
C PRO A 294 -25.36 -3.92 0.30
N ASN A 295 -24.28 -3.53 0.93
CA ASN A 295 -23.09 -2.98 0.28
C ASN A 295 -21.85 -3.21 1.12
N SER A 296 -20.68 -2.95 0.57
CA SER A 296 -19.43 -2.85 1.32
C SER A 296 -18.73 -1.55 1.01
N THR A 297 -17.85 -1.14 1.90
CA THR A 297 -16.84 -0.12 1.59
C THR A 297 -15.46 -0.75 1.66
N GLN A 298 -14.64 -0.48 0.65
CA GLN A 298 -13.20 -0.74 0.69
C GLN A 298 -12.52 0.52 1.19
N ILE A 299 -11.66 0.37 2.17
CA ILE A 299 -11.05 1.49 2.87
C ILE A 299 -9.55 1.27 2.95
N ALA A 300 -8.80 2.26 2.49
CA ALA A 300 -7.40 2.41 2.85
C ALA A 300 -7.32 3.44 3.97
N GLU A 301 -6.95 3.00 5.16
CA GLU A 301 -6.97 3.79 6.38
C GLU A 301 -5.57 3.87 6.95
N LEU A 302 -5.01 5.08 7.02
CA LEU A 302 -3.69 5.36 7.53
C LEU A 302 -3.79 5.89 8.96
N PHE A 303 -3.13 5.20 9.86
CA PHE A 303 -3.11 5.51 11.29
C PHE A 303 -1.76 6.11 11.67
N LYS A 304 -1.76 7.25 12.33
CA LYS A 304 -0.62 7.77 13.08
C LYS A 304 -0.68 7.24 14.50
N ILE A 305 0.36 6.52 14.89
CA ILE A 305 0.55 6.03 16.25
C ILE A 305 1.62 6.89 16.92
N LYS A 306 1.27 7.53 18.03
CA LYS A 306 2.15 8.32 18.88
C LYS A 306 1.96 7.84 20.33
N ASP A 307 3.04 7.61 21.04
CA ASP A 307 3.01 7.10 22.42
C ASP A 307 2.12 5.85 22.59
N ARG A 308 2.17 4.93 21.60
CA ARG A 308 1.37 3.69 21.52
C ARG A 308 -0.14 3.91 21.44
N LYS A 309 -0.59 5.12 21.09
CA LYS A 309 -1.99 5.51 20.93
C LYS A 309 -2.25 5.97 19.51
N ILE A 310 -3.49 5.81 19.07
CA ILE A 310 -3.95 6.32 17.77
C ILE A 310 -4.20 7.82 17.91
N ARG A 311 -3.34 8.62 17.30
CA ARG A 311 -3.38 10.08 17.38
C ARG A 311 -4.12 10.70 16.19
N GLU A 312 -3.97 10.13 15.00
CA GLU A 312 -4.68 10.60 13.83
C GLU A 312 -4.95 9.47 12.85
N ILE A 313 -6.09 9.58 12.16
CA ILE A 313 -6.54 8.63 11.15
C ILE A 313 -6.91 9.42 9.90
N THR A 314 -6.41 8.99 8.74
CA THR A 314 -6.91 9.51 7.46
C THR A 314 -7.24 8.35 6.53
N ALA A 315 -8.37 8.44 5.82
CA ALA A 315 -8.91 7.33 5.05
C ALA A 315 -9.33 7.74 3.62
N VAL A 316 -9.08 6.83 2.68
CA VAL A 316 -9.69 6.80 1.35
C VAL A 316 -10.74 5.70 1.36
N ILE A 317 -12.01 6.07 1.12
CA ILE A 317 -13.18 5.19 1.24
C ILE A 317 -13.87 5.13 -0.12
N VAL A 318 -14.07 3.93 -0.63
CA VAL A 318 -14.83 3.67 -1.86
C VAL A 318 -15.95 2.67 -1.60
N THR A 319 -17.08 2.83 -2.30
CA THR A 319 -18.21 1.90 -2.19
C THR A 319 -18.02 0.73 -3.14
N ALA A 320 -18.36 -0.47 -2.70
CA ALA A 320 -18.30 -1.71 -3.46
C ALA A 320 -19.58 -2.53 -3.27
N ALA A 321 -19.80 -3.52 -4.12
CA ALA A 321 -20.86 -4.49 -3.92
C ALA A 321 -20.63 -5.26 -2.61
N TYR A 322 -21.73 -5.72 -2.00
CA TYR A 322 -21.65 -6.43 -0.72
C TYR A 322 -20.74 -7.65 -0.82
N ARG A 323 -19.71 -7.68 0.03
CA ARG A 323 -18.66 -8.72 0.07
C ARG A 323 -17.88 -8.89 -1.24
N ALA A 324 -17.86 -7.87 -2.11
CA ALA A 324 -17.01 -7.93 -3.30
C ALA A 324 -15.54 -8.21 -2.91
N PRO A 325 -14.79 -9.00 -3.68
CA PRO A 325 -13.37 -9.21 -3.48
C PRO A 325 -12.61 -7.88 -3.47
N MET A 326 -11.52 -7.83 -2.73
CA MET A 326 -10.60 -6.68 -2.76
C MET A 326 -9.44 -6.88 -3.76
N GLY A 327 -9.39 -8.05 -4.39
CA GLY A 327 -8.38 -8.41 -5.39
C GLY A 327 -7.03 -8.83 -4.79
N TRP A 328 -6.89 -8.91 -3.45
CA TRP A 328 -5.63 -9.20 -2.75
C TRP A 328 -5.79 -10.20 -1.60
N GLU A 329 -6.87 -10.97 -1.62
CA GLU A 329 -7.11 -12.10 -0.72
C GLU A 329 -6.16 -13.28 -1.01
#